data_0b6f743f06dafce482d99891954178e8
#
_entry.id   0b6f743f06dafce482d99891954178e8
#
_cell.length_a   1.000
_cell.length_b   1.000
_cell.length_c   1.000
_cell.angle_alpha   90.00
_cell.angle_beta   90.00
_cell.angle_gamma   90.00
#
_symmetry.space_group_name_H-M   'P 1'
#
loop_
_entity.id
_entity.type
_entity.pdbx_description
1 polymer ?
#
loop_
_entity_poly.entity_id
_entity_poly.type
_entity_poly.pdbx_seq_one_letter_code
_entity_poly.pdbx_strand_id
1 'polypeptide(L)'
;MSIWSSFKAQPMQSIYQWQQARFLWLLMVVVCLALVLVAHYVFQEYGYMKPCEQCVYIRYAFLVMALGGVIAAINPKNIVLRGIGYALAFYGTIRGIMFSIKLDKIHEAAHGDDPFGVQGCSAVPSFDFGLPLHVWFPSLFNPTGDCGFDAPTVPEDVVLEGFRKSFVEFYENGWYLIPSQEFGNMAQCCLIAYVVCFVILAIMLVSHFSKAKA
;
A
#
# COMPACT_ATOMS: atom_id res chain seq x y z
N MET A 1 -31.52 -11.71 13.35
CA MET A 1 -31.26 -10.27 13.13
C MET A 1 -30.20 -10.13 12.05
N SER A 2 -30.40 -9.23 11.07
CA SER A 2 -29.42 -8.97 10.02
C SER A 2 -28.18 -8.29 10.64
N ILE A 3 -26.99 -8.60 10.16
CA ILE A 3 -25.72 -7.96 10.55
C ILE A 3 -25.83 -6.43 10.50
N TRP A 4 -26.57 -5.93 9.50
CA TRP A 4 -26.80 -4.52 9.27
C TRP A 4 -27.70 -3.87 10.32
N SER A 5 -28.73 -4.56 10.82
CA SER A 5 -29.60 -4.05 11.89
C SER A 5 -28.86 -3.97 13.23
N SER A 6 -28.02 -4.93 13.53
CA SER A 6 -27.18 -4.92 14.74
C SER A 6 -26.14 -3.79 14.70
N PHE A 7 -25.53 -3.55 13.53
CA PHE A 7 -24.59 -2.44 13.34
C PHE A 7 -25.25 -1.07 13.53
N LYS A 8 -26.46 -0.86 12.97
CA LYS A 8 -27.19 0.40 13.15
C LYS A 8 -27.59 0.67 14.61
N ALA A 9 -27.91 -0.39 15.36
CA ALA A 9 -28.32 -0.25 16.76
C ALA A 9 -27.13 0.03 17.70
N GLN A 10 -26.01 -0.66 17.51
CA GLN A 10 -24.83 -0.57 18.37
C GLN A 10 -23.53 -0.70 17.56
N PRO A 11 -23.10 0.36 16.85
CA PRO A 11 -21.97 0.28 15.91
C PRO A 11 -20.66 -0.12 16.59
N MET A 12 -20.33 0.46 17.74
CA MET A 12 -19.07 0.17 18.44
C MET A 12 -19.01 -1.25 18.98
N GLN A 13 -20.14 -1.80 19.44
CA GLN A 13 -20.20 -3.17 19.89
C GLN A 13 -20.08 -4.16 18.73
N SER A 14 -20.67 -3.86 17.59
CA SER A 14 -20.55 -4.67 16.39
C SER A 14 -19.11 -4.71 15.87
N ILE A 15 -18.43 -3.56 15.81
CA ILE A 15 -17.02 -3.46 15.42
C ILE A 15 -16.14 -4.23 16.40
N TYR A 16 -16.40 -4.13 17.72
CA TYR A 16 -15.69 -4.90 18.72
C TYR A 16 -15.86 -6.41 18.52
N GLN A 17 -17.05 -6.90 18.18
CA GLN A 17 -17.27 -8.32 17.88
C GLN A 17 -16.56 -8.75 16.60
N TRP A 18 -16.58 -7.90 15.54
CA TRP A 18 -15.94 -8.19 14.26
C TRP A 18 -14.41 -8.27 14.38
N GLN A 19 -13.77 -7.40 15.18
CA GLN A 19 -12.33 -7.49 15.37
C GLN A 19 -11.88 -8.73 16.15
N GLN A 20 -12.78 -9.39 16.92
CA GLN A 20 -12.52 -10.68 17.55
C GLN A 20 -12.73 -11.87 16.60
N ALA A 21 -13.34 -11.63 15.44
CA ALA A 21 -13.38 -12.59 14.34
C ALA A 21 -12.12 -12.44 13.48
N ARG A 22 -11.70 -13.55 12.87
CA ARG A 22 -10.53 -13.55 11.97
C ARG A 22 -10.77 -12.74 10.68
N PHE A 23 -12.03 -12.55 10.30
CA PHE A 23 -12.42 -12.02 9.00
C PHE A 23 -11.78 -10.65 8.68
N LEU A 24 -11.86 -9.67 9.58
CA LEU A 24 -11.30 -8.33 9.31
C LEU A 24 -9.78 -8.36 9.15
N TRP A 25 -9.10 -9.17 9.96
CA TRP A 25 -7.65 -9.32 9.88
C TRP A 25 -7.23 -10.01 8.58
N LEU A 26 -7.94 -11.09 8.20
CA LEU A 26 -7.69 -11.77 6.93
C LEU A 26 -8.04 -10.89 5.72
N LEU A 27 -9.10 -10.09 5.80
CA LEU A 27 -9.44 -9.12 4.75
C LEU A 27 -8.30 -8.11 4.56
N MET A 28 -7.74 -7.57 5.64
CA MET A 28 -6.58 -6.68 5.57
C MET A 28 -5.38 -7.38 4.91
N VAL A 29 -5.08 -8.62 5.29
CA VAL A 29 -4.01 -9.41 4.66
C VAL A 29 -4.23 -9.57 3.16
N VAL A 30 -5.44 -10.00 2.77
CA VAL A 30 -5.77 -10.23 1.35
C VAL A 30 -5.67 -8.94 0.54
N VAL A 31 -6.20 -7.83 1.06
CA VAL A 31 -6.13 -6.53 0.37
C VAL A 31 -4.69 -6.07 0.23
N CYS A 32 -3.89 -6.10 1.31
CA CYS A 32 -2.49 -5.67 1.26
C CYS A 32 -1.66 -6.54 0.28
N LEU A 33 -1.83 -7.85 0.33
CA LEU A 33 -1.14 -8.76 -0.60
C LEU A 33 -1.60 -8.56 -2.04
N ALA A 34 -2.90 -8.40 -2.28
CA ALA A 34 -3.43 -8.13 -3.62
C ALA A 34 -2.85 -6.85 -4.22
N LEU A 35 -2.76 -5.75 -3.45
CA LEU A 35 -2.15 -4.50 -3.92
C LEU A 35 -0.68 -4.69 -4.28
N VAL A 36 0.10 -5.41 -3.47
CA VAL A 36 1.51 -5.70 -3.77
C VAL A 36 1.65 -6.59 -5.00
N LEU A 37 0.82 -7.63 -5.14
CA LEU A 37 0.84 -8.53 -6.29
C LEU A 37 0.43 -7.82 -7.58
N VAL A 38 -0.60 -6.97 -7.54
CA VAL A 38 -1.00 -6.14 -8.69
C VAL A 38 0.13 -5.19 -9.08
N ALA A 39 0.74 -4.51 -8.10
CA ALA A 39 1.88 -3.61 -8.37
C ALA A 39 3.06 -4.35 -9.00
N HIS A 40 3.33 -5.58 -8.58
CA HIS A 40 4.44 -6.37 -9.11
C HIS A 40 4.11 -7.03 -10.47
N TYR A 41 3.04 -7.82 -10.55
CA TYR A 41 2.76 -8.61 -11.75
C TYR A 41 2.07 -7.82 -12.85
N VAL A 42 1.13 -6.92 -12.51
CA VAL A 42 0.37 -6.18 -13.51
C VAL A 42 1.13 -4.93 -13.97
N PHE A 43 1.60 -4.10 -13.05
CA PHE A 43 2.26 -2.85 -13.45
C PHE A 43 3.74 -3.05 -13.79
N GLN A 44 4.50 -3.74 -12.96
CA GLN A 44 5.93 -3.91 -13.17
C GLN A 44 6.23 -4.91 -14.29
N GLU A 45 5.74 -6.16 -14.18
CA GLU A 45 6.11 -7.24 -15.13
C GLU A 45 5.32 -7.14 -16.45
N TYR A 46 4.00 -6.94 -16.37
CA TYR A 46 3.17 -6.87 -17.54
C TYR A 46 3.19 -5.50 -18.22
N GLY A 47 3.12 -4.42 -17.43
CA GLY A 47 3.06 -3.03 -17.87
C GLY A 47 4.42 -2.35 -18.07
N TYR A 48 5.55 -3.03 -17.77
CA TYR A 48 6.91 -2.48 -17.86
C TYR A 48 7.15 -1.19 -17.05
N MET A 49 6.37 -0.98 -15.98
CA MET A 49 6.54 0.14 -15.09
C MET A 49 7.60 -0.18 -14.03
N LYS A 50 8.77 0.43 -14.14
CA LYS A 50 9.88 0.19 -13.23
C LYS A 50 9.61 0.76 -11.84
N PRO A 51 9.71 -0.03 -10.75
CA PRO A 51 9.48 0.48 -9.42
C PRO A 51 10.59 1.42 -8.98
N CYS A 52 10.21 2.57 -8.45
CA CYS A 52 11.12 3.53 -7.82
C CYS A 52 11.44 3.15 -6.36
N GLU A 53 12.39 3.84 -5.73
CA GLU A 53 12.74 3.62 -4.32
C GLU A 53 11.52 3.78 -3.39
N GLN A 54 10.71 4.84 -3.56
CA GLN A 54 9.53 5.05 -2.73
C GLN A 54 8.44 4.00 -3.02
N CYS A 55 8.37 3.52 -4.25
CA CYS A 55 7.43 2.45 -4.65
C CYS A 55 7.72 1.14 -3.90
N VAL A 56 9.01 0.77 -3.74
CA VAL A 56 9.36 -0.44 -2.98
C VAL A 56 9.15 -0.26 -1.48
N TYR A 57 9.32 0.96 -0.93
CA TYR A 57 8.98 1.25 0.46
C TYR A 57 7.47 1.20 0.73
N ILE A 58 6.64 1.64 -0.20
CA ILE A 58 5.17 1.50 -0.12
C ILE A 58 4.80 0.01 -0.11
N ARG A 59 5.40 -0.83 -0.97
CA ARG A 59 5.19 -2.30 -0.93
C ARG A 59 5.59 -2.89 0.41
N TYR A 60 6.74 -2.50 0.95
CA TYR A 60 7.20 -2.91 2.27
C TYR A 60 6.17 -2.58 3.35
N ALA A 61 5.64 -1.37 3.37
CA ALA A 61 4.66 -0.93 4.34
C ALA A 61 3.35 -1.77 4.29
N PHE A 62 2.84 -2.11 3.10
CA PHE A 62 1.71 -3.03 2.94
C PHE A 62 2.02 -4.43 3.46
N LEU A 63 3.24 -4.94 3.25
CA LEU A 63 3.62 -6.27 3.74
C LEU A 63 3.76 -6.30 5.27
N VAL A 64 4.23 -5.22 5.89
CA VAL A 64 4.24 -5.08 7.35
C VAL A 64 2.82 -5.07 7.92
N MET A 65 1.88 -4.37 7.26
CA MET A 65 0.46 -4.43 7.63
C MET A 65 -0.12 -5.85 7.48
N ALA A 66 0.20 -6.53 6.38
CA ALA A 66 -0.23 -7.92 6.16
C ALA A 66 0.31 -8.85 7.25
N LEU A 67 1.58 -8.70 7.64
CA LEU A 67 2.18 -9.46 8.74
C LEU A 67 1.43 -9.22 10.07
N GLY A 68 1.10 -7.95 10.37
CA GLY A 68 0.27 -7.60 11.52
C GLY A 68 -1.09 -8.29 11.48
N GLY A 69 -1.73 -8.31 10.32
CA GLY A 69 -3.00 -9.00 10.09
C GLY A 69 -2.91 -10.51 10.30
N VAL A 70 -1.86 -11.16 9.80
CA VAL A 70 -1.61 -12.60 10.00
C VAL A 70 -1.47 -12.92 11.48
N ILE A 71 -0.63 -12.17 12.21
CA ILE A 71 -0.40 -12.40 13.66
C ILE A 71 -1.71 -12.24 14.44
N ALA A 72 -2.48 -11.18 14.18
CA ALA A 72 -3.77 -11.00 14.84
C ALA A 72 -4.80 -12.09 14.47
N ALA A 73 -4.76 -12.60 13.23
CA ALA A 73 -5.68 -13.64 12.76
C ALA A 73 -5.41 -15.02 13.36
N ILE A 74 -4.21 -15.30 13.88
CA ILE A 74 -3.90 -16.57 14.57
C ILE A 74 -4.88 -16.79 15.72
N ASN A 75 -4.99 -15.81 16.62
CA ASN A 75 -5.97 -15.83 17.69
C ASN A 75 -6.42 -14.39 18.04
N PRO A 76 -7.44 -13.85 17.37
CA PRO A 76 -7.87 -12.46 17.58
C PRO A 76 -8.49 -12.19 18.96
N LYS A 77 -8.82 -13.25 19.73
CA LYS A 77 -9.29 -13.15 21.13
C LYS A 77 -8.13 -12.94 22.09
N ASN A 78 -6.91 -13.39 21.73
CA ASN A 78 -5.71 -13.19 22.53
C ASN A 78 -5.27 -11.73 22.43
N ILE A 79 -5.24 -11.03 23.57
CA ILE A 79 -4.93 -9.60 23.63
C ILE A 79 -3.50 -9.29 23.20
N VAL A 80 -2.55 -10.20 23.47
CA VAL A 80 -1.13 -10.01 23.11
C VAL A 80 -0.94 -10.09 21.58
N LEU A 81 -1.44 -11.16 20.95
CA LEU A 81 -1.33 -11.34 19.50
C LEU A 81 -2.06 -10.22 18.75
N ARG A 82 -3.24 -9.85 19.22
CA ARG A 82 -3.99 -8.73 18.65
C ARG A 82 -3.25 -7.39 18.85
N GLY A 83 -2.64 -7.17 20.02
CA GLY A 83 -1.84 -5.99 20.31
C GLY A 83 -0.62 -5.87 19.40
N ILE A 84 0.12 -6.95 19.19
CA ILE A 84 1.24 -7.01 18.23
C ILE A 84 0.73 -6.75 16.81
N GLY A 85 -0.40 -7.35 16.43
CA GLY A 85 -1.04 -7.12 15.13
C GLY A 85 -1.39 -5.66 14.91
N TYR A 86 -1.99 -4.98 15.89
CA TYR A 86 -2.24 -3.54 15.83
C TYR A 86 -0.94 -2.72 15.73
N ALA A 87 0.06 -3.03 16.54
CA ALA A 87 1.33 -2.31 16.51
C ALA A 87 1.99 -2.35 15.12
N LEU A 88 2.05 -3.54 14.49
CA LEU A 88 2.59 -3.70 13.15
C LEU A 88 1.70 -3.05 12.09
N ALA A 89 0.37 -3.18 12.19
CA ALA A 89 -0.55 -2.56 11.24
C ALA A 89 -0.47 -1.03 11.28
N PHE A 90 -0.45 -0.42 12.46
CA PHE A 90 -0.26 1.04 12.61
C PHE A 90 1.12 1.49 12.14
N TYR A 91 2.17 0.75 12.50
CA TYR A 91 3.52 1.05 12.04
C TYR A 91 3.59 1.05 10.49
N GLY A 92 3.13 -0.03 9.83
CA GLY A 92 3.10 -0.11 8.38
C GLY A 92 2.26 1.02 7.75
N THR A 93 1.09 1.31 8.32
CA THR A 93 0.22 2.38 7.84
C THR A 93 0.88 3.77 7.94
N ILE A 94 1.49 4.10 9.08
CA ILE A 94 2.18 5.38 9.29
C ILE A 94 3.37 5.51 8.33
N ARG A 95 4.19 4.46 8.20
CA ARG A 95 5.30 4.43 7.25
C ARG A 95 4.81 4.59 5.81
N GLY A 96 3.73 3.90 5.45
CA GLY A 96 3.11 3.99 4.13
C GLY A 96 2.62 5.41 3.82
N ILE A 97 1.98 6.09 4.77
CA ILE A 97 1.59 7.51 4.64
C ILE A 97 2.82 8.40 4.38
N MET A 98 3.90 8.22 5.16
CA MET A 98 5.12 9.01 5.01
C MET A 98 5.77 8.80 3.63
N PHE A 99 5.86 7.55 3.16
CA PHE A 99 6.42 7.24 1.85
C PHE A 99 5.56 7.76 0.70
N SER A 100 4.23 7.68 0.83
CA SER A 100 3.30 8.21 -0.17
C SER A 100 3.37 9.73 -0.28
N ILE A 101 3.42 10.45 0.86
CA ILE A 101 3.60 11.91 0.86
C ILE A 101 4.95 12.30 0.23
N LYS A 102 6.02 11.55 0.53
CA LYS A 102 7.34 11.82 -0.07
C LYS A 102 7.32 11.59 -1.58
N LEU A 103 6.68 10.50 -2.03
CA LEU A 103 6.55 10.19 -3.45
C LEU A 103 5.72 11.25 -4.19
N ASP A 104 4.61 11.73 -3.60
CA ASP A 104 3.76 12.76 -4.17
C ASP A 104 4.53 14.08 -4.39
N LYS A 105 5.29 14.52 -3.38
CA LYS A 105 6.16 15.70 -3.50
C LYS A 105 7.22 15.54 -4.59
N ILE A 106 7.82 14.35 -4.72
CA ILE A 106 8.80 14.08 -5.78
C ILE A 106 8.12 14.10 -7.15
N HIS A 107 6.92 13.54 -7.25
CA HIS A 107 6.13 13.54 -8.48
C HIS A 107 5.76 14.99 -8.89
N GLU A 108 5.28 15.81 -7.97
CA GLU A 108 5.00 17.22 -8.22
C GLU A 108 6.26 17.99 -8.68
N ALA A 109 7.41 17.76 -8.03
CA ALA A 109 8.66 18.39 -8.41
C ALA A 109 9.18 17.92 -9.79
N ALA A 110 9.00 16.63 -10.12
CA ALA A 110 9.43 16.05 -11.39
C ALA A 110 8.60 16.57 -12.60
N HIS A 111 7.32 16.92 -12.37
CA HIS A 111 6.40 17.44 -13.41
C HIS A 111 6.16 18.95 -13.32
N GLY A 112 6.80 19.63 -12.34
CA GLY A 112 6.71 21.08 -12.15
C GLY A 112 7.80 21.84 -12.93
N ASP A 113 7.70 23.17 -12.91
CA ASP A 113 8.63 24.08 -13.60
C ASP A 113 9.97 24.29 -12.84
N ASP A 114 10.16 23.67 -11.67
CA ASP A 114 11.36 23.84 -10.86
C ASP A 114 12.33 22.65 -11.05
N PRO A 115 13.36 22.80 -11.93
CA PRO A 115 14.31 21.72 -12.21
C PRO A 115 15.24 21.37 -11.06
N PHE A 116 15.28 22.16 -9.98
CA PHE A 116 16.12 21.92 -8.81
C PHE A 116 15.38 21.25 -7.66
N GLY A 117 14.07 21.08 -7.75
CA GLY A 117 13.23 20.52 -6.68
C GLY A 117 13.24 19.00 -6.58
N VAL A 118 13.80 18.30 -7.55
CA VAL A 118 13.75 16.83 -7.58
C VAL A 118 14.82 16.23 -6.67
N GLN A 119 14.41 15.72 -5.52
CA GLN A 119 15.27 14.91 -4.67
C GLN A 119 15.45 13.53 -5.32
N GLY A 120 16.67 13.22 -5.78
CA GLY A 120 16.99 11.94 -6.43
C GLY A 120 16.64 10.74 -5.54
N CYS A 121 16.26 9.64 -6.16
CA CYS A 121 16.09 8.35 -5.52
C CYS A 121 17.42 7.60 -5.38
N SER A 122 17.57 6.86 -4.27
CA SER A 122 18.70 5.96 -4.09
C SER A 122 18.52 4.67 -4.91
N ALA A 123 19.56 4.24 -5.61
CA ALA A 123 19.56 2.94 -6.28
C ALA A 123 19.63 1.77 -5.28
N VAL A 124 20.12 2.02 -4.05
CA VAL A 124 20.16 1.02 -2.98
C VAL A 124 19.20 1.45 -1.88
N PRO A 125 18.06 0.76 -1.71
CA PRO A 125 17.09 1.11 -0.69
C PRO A 125 17.58 0.74 0.70
N SER A 126 17.23 1.57 1.69
CA SER A 126 17.50 1.32 3.11
C SER A 126 16.19 1.09 3.85
N PHE A 127 15.93 -0.16 4.21
CA PHE A 127 14.73 -0.54 4.96
C PHE A 127 14.92 -0.38 6.47
N ASP A 128 13.82 -0.23 7.18
CA ASP A 128 13.81 -0.14 8.64
C ASP A 128 14.50 -1.37 9.26
N PHE A 129 15.15 -1.18 10.38
CA PHE A 129 15.93 -2.21 11.09
C PHE A 129 17.12 -2.79 10.30
N GLY A 130 17.56 -2.13 9.22
CA GLY A 130 18.68 -2.59 8.40
C GLY A 130 18.40 -3.88 7.63
N LEU A 131 17.14 -4.20 7.37
CA LEU A 131 16.74 -5.42 6.65
C LEU A 131 17.20 -5.36 5.18
N PRO A 132 18.00 -6.30 4.68
CA PRO A 132 18.48 -6.30 3.30
C PRO A 132 17.44 -6.93 2.35
N LEU A 133 16.20 -6.41 2.33
CA LEU A 133 15.10 -6.99 1.55
C LEU A 133 15.37 -6.98 0.04
N HIS A 134 16.08 -5.97 -0.46
CA HIS A 134 16.50 -5.87 -1.86
C HIS A 134 17.50 -6.98 -2.26
N VAL A 135 18.22 -7.56 -1.31
CA VAL A 135 19.10 -8.72 -1.53
C VAL A 135 18.31 -10.03 -1.45
N TRP A 136 17.40 -10.14 -0.48
CA TRP A 136 16.61 -11.37 -0.28
C TRP A 136 15.54 -11.57 -1.35
N PHE A 137 14.88 -10.50 -1.78
CA PHE A 137 13.79 -10.51 -2.76
C PHE A 137 13.98 -9.38 -3.79
N PRO A 138 15.02 -9.49 -4.66
CA PRO A 138 15.39 -8.39 -5.57
C PRO A 138 14.28 -8.02 -6.54
N SER A 139 13.51 -8.97 -7.04
CA SER A 139 12.41 -8.69 -7.97
C SER A 139 11.32 -7.79 -7.37
N LEU A 140 11.13 -7.85 -6.04
CA LEU A 140 10.07 -7.12 -5.34
C LEU A 140 10.57 -5.80 -4.74
N PHE A 141 11.84 -5.77 -4.26
CA PHE A 141 12.38 -4.69 -3.44
C PHE A 141 13.61 -3.97 -4.02
N ASN A 142 14.09 -4.35 -5.21
CA ASN A 142 15.14 -3.61 -5.87
C ASN A 142 14.52 -2.50 -6.73
N PRO A 143 14.80 -1.20 -6.46
CA PRO A 143 14.35 -0.12 -7.31
C PRO A 143 15.09 -0.18 -8.65
N THR A 144 14.36 -0.09 -9.74
CA THR A 144 14.88 -0.12 -11.10
C THR A 144 14.44 1.07 -11.93
N GLY A 145 13.58 1.93 -11.37
CA GLY A 145 13.07 3.15 -11.97
C GLY A 145 13.41 4.38 -11.13
N ASP A 146 13.30 5.55 -11.75
CA ASP A 146 13.50 6.84 -11.10
C ASP A 146 12.23 7.28 -10.38
N CYS A 147 12.38 8.03 -9.28
CA CYS A 147 11.23 8.58 -8.57
C CYS A 147 10.59 9.72 -9.34
N GLY A 148 9.26 9.72 -9.35
CA GLY A 148 8.46 10.71 -10.07
C GLY A 148 8.19 10.35 -11.54
N PHE A 149 8.88 9.34 -12.08
CA PHE A 149 8.71 8.85 -13.44
C PHE A 149 8.25 7.39 -13.41
N ASP A 150 6.97 7.18 -13.60
CA ASP A 150 6.32 5.87 -13.52
C ASP A 150 5.70 5.42 -14.86
N ALA A 151 6.14 6.06 -15.97
CA ALA A 151 5.76 5.65 -17.30
C ALA A 151 6.36 4.29 -17.69
N PRO A 152 5.66 3.49 -18.52
CA PRO A 152 6.16 2.22 -19.03
C PRO A 152 7.49 2.37 -19.77
N THR A 153 8.47 1.52 -19.46
CA THR A 153 9.76 1.48 -20.16
C THR A 153 9.90 0.12 -20.86
N VAL A 154 9.39 0.04 -22.07
CA VAL A 154 9.43 -1.20 -22.88
C VAL A 154 10.82 -1.42 -23.42
N PRO A 155 11.44 -2.62 -23.28
CA PRO A 155 12.70 -2.96 -23.93
C PRO A 155 12.59 -2.91 -25.45
N GLU A 156 13.66 -2.51 -26.15
CA GLU A 156 13.68 -2.36 -27.60
C GLU A 156 13.47 -3.68 -28.37
N ASP A 157 13.79 -4.79 -27.75
CA ASP A 157 13.65 -6.15 -28.32
C ASP A 157 12.23 -6.71 -28.18
N VAL A 158 11.33 -6.00 -27.50
CA VAL A 158 9.95 -6.47 -27.24
C VAL A 158 8.96 -5.82 -28.20
N VAL A 159 8.30 -6.66 -28.99
CA VAL A 159 7.16 -6.24 -29.82
C VAL A 159 5.88 -6.37 -29.00
N LEU A 160 5.22 -5.24 -28.75
CA LEU A 160 3.94 -5.22 -28.05
C LEU A 160 2.80 -5.55 -29.01
N GLU A 161 1.96 -6.53 -28.63
CA GLU A 161 0.80 -6.94 -29.41
C GLU A 161 -0.48 -7.04 -28.52
N GLY A 162 -1.62 -6.92 -29.17
CA GLY A 162 -2.93 -7.15 -28.56
C GLY A 162 -3.19 -6.28 -27.33
N PHE A 163 -3.79 -6.87 -26.31
CA PHE A 163 -4.19 -6.18 -25.09
C PHE A 163 -3.01 -5.54 -24.33
N ARG A 164 -1.83 -6.16 -24.36
CA ARG A 164 -0.64 -5.62 -23.70
C ARG A 164 -0.20 -4.29 -24.30
N LYS A 165 -0.27 -4.16 -25.63
CA LYS A 165 0.01 -2.90 -26.32
C LYS A 165 -0.95 -1.80 -25.87
N SER A 166 -2.25 -2.08 -25.90
CA SER A 166 -3.26 -1.12 -25.45
C SER A 166 -3.12 -0.74 -23.98
N PHE A 167 -2.69 -1.67 -23.12
CA PHE A 167 -2.44 -1.41 -21.71
C PHE A 167 -1.24 -0.46 -21.52
N VAL A 168 -0.14 -0.69 -22.22
CA VAL A 168 1.07 0.15 -22.16
C VAL A 168 0.77 1.54 -22.73
N GLU A 169 0.10 1.64 -23.89
CA GLU A 169 -0.32 2.91 -24.48
C GLU A 169 -1.28 3.70 -23.57
N PHE A 170 -2.16 2.99 -22.83
CA PHE A 170 -3.09 3.63 -21.88
C PHE A 170 -2.39 4.34 -20.73
N TYR A 171 -1.20 3.85 -20.32
CA TYR A 171 -0.38 4.40 -19.24
C TYR A 171 0.90 5.09 -19.75
N GLU A 172 0.98 5.48 -21.02
CA GLU A 172 2.20 6.06 -21.63
C GLU A 172 2.74 7.29 -20.90
N ASN A 173 1.83 8.11 -20.32
CA ASN A 173 2.17 9.33 -19.56
C ASN A 173 2.42 9.05 -18.06
N GLY A 174 2.49 7.77 -17.64
CA GLY A 174 2.64 7.38 -16.25
C GLY A 174 1.37 6.78 -15.64
N TRP A 175 1.48 6.37 -14.39
CA TRP A 175 0.36 5.75 -13.69
C TRP A 175 -0.57 6.80 -13.08
N TYR A 176 -1.76 6.87 -13.62
CA TYR A 176 -2.85 7.67 -13.09
C TYR A 176 -4.11 6.82 -12.94
N LEU A 177 -4.95 7.15 -11.95
CA LEU A 177 -6.25 6.50 -11.77
C LEU A 177 -7.17 6.73 -12.97
N ILE A 178 -7.12 7.95 -13.52
CA ILE A 178 -7.78 8.33 -14.79
C ILE A 178 -6.71 8.91 -15.71
N PRO A 179 -6.02 8.08 -16.53
CA PRO A 179 -4.90 8.50 -17.35
C PRO A 179 -5.25 9.63 -18.34
N SER A 180 -6.46 9.61 -18.90
CA SER A 180 -6.91 10.65 -19.86
C SER A 180 -7.00 12.07 -19.25
N GLN A 181 -7.01 12.18 -17.93
CA GLN A 181 -7.11 13.47 -17.21
C GLN A 181 -5.89 13.70 -16.31
N GLU A 182 -4.92 12.77 -16.30
CA GLU A 182 -3.77 12.77 -15.41
C GLU A 182 -4.17 12.94 -13.92
N PHE A 183 -5.33 12.35 -13.57
CA PHE A 183 -5.91 12.51 -12.25
C PHE A 183 -5.59 11.33 -11.35
N GLY A 184 -5.15 11.65 -10.12
CA GLY A 184 -4.89 10.66 -9.09
C GLY A 184 -3.64 9.82 -9.37
N ASN A 185 -2.45 10.37 -9.18
CA ASN A 185 -1.20 9.64 -9.35
C ASN A 185 -1.07 8.47 -8.35
N MET A 186 -0.12 7.57 -8.56
CA MET A 186 0.08 6.38 -7.72
C MET A 186 0.30 6.75 -6.24
N ALA A 187 1.03 7.83 -5.96
CA ALA A 187 1.31 8.27 -4.60
C ALA A 187 0.04 8.70 -3.86
N GLN A 188 -0.83 9.47 -4.52
CA GLN A 188 -2.11 9.94 -3.98
C GLN A 188 -3.06 8.77 -3.71
N CYS A 189 -3.15 7.82 -4.63
CA CYS A 189 -3.99 6.63 -4.44
C CYS A 189 -3.50 5.77 -3.28
N CYS A 190 -2.18 5.57 -3.14
CA CYS A 190 -1.60 4.87 -2.00
C CYS A 190 -1.82 5.63 -0.69
N LEU A 191 -1.67 6.96 -0.70
CA LEU A 191 -1.92 7.82 0.45
C LEU A 191 -3.37 7.67 0.95
N ILE A 192 -4.34 7.75 0.05
CA ILE A 192 -5.77 7.54 0.38
C ILE A 192 -5.98 6.16 0.97
N ALA A 193 -5.42 5.11 0.37
CA ALA A 193 -5.55 3.75 0.88
C ALA A 193 -5.00 3.62 2.31
N TYR A 194 -3.82 4.17 2.59
CA TYR A 194 -3.24 4.15 3.94
C TYR A 194 -4.04 4.98 4.95
N VAL A 195 -4.53 6.17 4.57
CA VAL A 195 -5.37 7.00 5.44
C VAL A 195 -6.67 6.27 5.79
N VAL A 196 -7.32 5.65 4.82
CA VAL A 196 -8.52 4.83 5.07
C VAL A 196 -8.21 3.67 6.01
N CYS A 197 -7.12 2.95 5.79
CA CYS A 197 -6.69 1.87 6.69
C CYS A 197 -6.41 2.39 8.10
N PHE A 198 -5.74 3.54 8.23
CA PHE A 198 -5.48 4.18 9.53
C PHE A 198 -6.77 4.49 10.29
N VAL A 199 -7.75 5.08 9.61
CA VAL A 199 -9.05 5.41 10.21
C VAL A 199 -9.78 4.14 10.66
N ILE A 200 -9.80 3.10 9.83
CA ILE A 200 -10.42 1.81 10.18
C ILE A 200 -9.74 1.19 11.41
N LEU A 201 -8.41 1.13 11.44
CA LEU A 201 -7.65 0.60 12.56
C LEU A 201 -7.90 1.42 13.84
N ALA A 202 -7.96 2.75 13.75
CA ALA A 202 -8.25 3.62 14.88
C ALA A 202 -9.66 3.40 15.44
N ILE A 203 -10.68 3.28 14.57
CA ILE A 203 -12.05 2.96 14.99
C ILE A 203 -12.12 1.59 15.66
N MET A 204 -11.44 0.58 15.10
CA MET A 204 -11.35 -0.76 15.70
C MET A 204 -10.69 -0.70 17.08
N LEU A 205 -9.61 0.05 17.25
CA LEU A 205 -8.92 0.21 18.53
C LEU A 205 -9.78 0.94 19.56
N VAL A 206 -10.44 2.03 19.18
CA VAL A 206 -11.36 2.78 20.06
C VAL A 206 -12.52 1.91 20.52
N SER A 207 -13.08 1.08 19.64
CA SER A 207 -14.18 0.16 20.00
C SER A 207 -13.77 -0.85 21.06
N HIS A 208 -12.48 -1.22 21.12
CA HIS A 208 -11.96 -2.09 22.17
C HIS A 208 -11.99 -1.42 23.54
N PHE A 209 -11.54 -0.16 23.63
CA PHE A 209 -11.52 0.59 24.90
C PHE A 209 -12.91 1.06 25.35
N SER A 210 -13.81 1.34 24.41
CA SER A 210 -15.18 1.74 24.73
C SER A 210 -15.95 0.65 25.48
N LYS A 211 -15.71 -0.63 25.16
CA LYS A 211 -16.37 -1.75 25.84
C LYS A 211 -15.74 -2.09 27.20
N ALA A 212 -14.48 -1.73 27.42
CA ALA A 212 -13.82 -1.96 28.72
C ALA A 212 -14.38 -1.03 29.83
N LYS A 213 -15.18 0.00 29.47
CA LYS A 213 -15.80 0.95 30.40
C LYS A 213 -17.30 0.71 30.62
N ALA A 214 -17.92 -0.24 29.92
CA ALA A 214 -19.31 -0.62 30.08
C ALA A 214 -19.43 -2.00 30.77
#